data_688df5f96b96c7dc925b1987ba84e30e
#
_entry.id   688df5f96b96c7dc925b1987ba84e30e
#
_cell.length_a   1.000
_cell.length_b   1.000
_cell.length_c   1.000
_cell.angle_alpha   90.00
_cell.angle_beta   90.00
_cell.angle_gamma   90.00
#
_symmetry.space_group_name_H-M   'P 1'
#
loop_
_entity.id
_entity.type
_entity.pdbx_description
1 polymer ?
#
loop_
_entity_poly.entity_id
_entity_poly.type
_entity_poly.pdbx_seq_one_letter_code
_entity_poly.pdbx_strand_id
1 'polypeptide(L)'
;MSTTSVPFSARLRAASAGAHEAAESQRYVSALVAGDLDLAGYTDLVVQHRAIYAALESAGDHLRDDPLAGPFVDEALIRLPALEADLAHLVGADWAERTSPTPATVAYVERIREVCVDSPERFIAHHYTRYLGDLSGGLHIGRSVARNYGLADDSGVAFYQFDQIPRPKAYKDAYRARLDALPLDEAAATALLEEVLVAYRHNTAVFADLARHVPADPPADAAAPSRGTETAA
;
A
#
# COMPACT_ATOMS: atom_id res chain seq x y z
N MET A 1 -42.02 1.34 -2.70
CA MET A 1 -40.99 1.82 -1.76
C MET A 1 -39.67 1.35 -2.32
N SER A 2 -38.88 2.25 -2.92
CA SER A 2 -37.53 1.89 -3.39
C SER A 2 -36.65 1.66 -2.16
N THR A 3 -36.33 0.42 -1.89
CA THR A 3 -35.26 0.08 -0.96
C THR A 3 -33.96 0.61 -1.56
N THR A 4 -33.45 1.71 -1.04
CA THR A 4 -32.15 2.24 -1.43
C THR A 4 -31.12 1.16 -1.05
N SER A 5 -30.64 0.39 -2.03
CA SER A 5 -29.61 -0.60 -1.78
C SER A 5 -28.35 0.12 -1.28
N VAL A 6 -27.64 -0.48 -0.33
CA VAL A 6 -26.37 0.08 0.16
C VAL A 6 -25.40 0.18 -1.01
N PRO A 7 -24.76 1.35 -1.24
CA PRO A 7 -23.77 1.52 -2.32
C PRO A 7 -22.68 0.45 -2.26
N PHE A 8 -22.21 -0.01 -3.42
CA PHE A 8 -21.20 -1.08 -3.49
C PHE A 8 -19.89 -0.69 -2.80
N SER A 9 -19.44 0.55 -2.96
CA SER A 9 -18.26 1.09 -2.29
C SER A 9 -18.38 1.05 -0.75
N ALA A 10 -19.58 1.23 -0.21
CA ALA A 10 -19.82 1.13 1.23
C ALA A 10 -19.82 -0.34 1.69
N ARG A 11 -20.40 -1.27 0.92
CA ARG A 11 -20.31 -2.72 1.16
C ARG A 11 -18.85 -3.17 1.18
N LEU A 12 -18.08 -2.75 0.17
CA LEU A 12 -16.67 -3.08 0.00
C LEU A 12 -15.84 -2.62 1.20
N ARG A 13 -16.02 -1.35 1.60
CA ARG A 13 -15.34 -0.77 2.77
C ARG A 13 -15.68 -1.52 4.06
N ALA A 14 -16.95 -1.83 4.26
CA ALA A 14 -17.38 -2.55 5.47
C ALA A 14 -16.78 -3.97 5.52
N ALA A 15 -16.78 -4.69 4.39
CA ALA A 15 -16.26 -6.04 4.31
C ALA A 15 -14.72 -6.11 4.47
N SER A 16 -13.99 -5.08 4.03
CA SER A 16 -12.54 -5.03 4.12
C SER A 16 -11.99 -4.38 5.39
N ALA A 17 -12.84 -3.82 6.27
CA ALA A 17 -12.41 -3.04 7.43
C ALA A 17 -11.45 -3.80 8.37
N GLY A 18 -11.76 -5.06 8.71
CA GLY A 18 -10.89 -5.87 9.57
C GLY A 18 -9.56 -6.24 8.90
N ALA A 19 -9.56 -6.49 7.59
CA ALA A 19 -8.33 -6.78 6.85
C ALA A 19 -7.44 -5.52 6.72
N HIS A 20 -8.05 -4.36 6.56
CA HIS A 20 -7.37 -3.07 6.57
C HIS A 20 -6.69 -2.81 7.92
N GLU A 21 -7.42 -2.94 9.02
CA GLU A 21 -6.90 -2.78 10.37
C GLU A 21 -5.75 -3.76 10.66
N ALA A 22 -5.89 -5.02 10.25
CA ALA A 22 -4.84 -6.02 10.40
C ALA A 22 -3.57 -5.68 9.61
N ALA A 23 -3.68 -5.06 8.44
CA ALA A 23 -2.53 -4.60 7.66
C ALA A 23 -1.87 -3.36 8.29
N GLU A 24 -2.64 -2.37 8.75
CA GLU A 24 -2.12 -1.16 9.38
C GLU A 24 -1.46 -1.43 10.73
N SER A 25 -1.94 -2.43 11.49
CA SER A 25 -1.39 -2.80 12.79
C SER A 25 -0.14 -3.67 12.73
N GLN A 26 0.42 -3.96 11.54
CA GLN A 26 1.66 -4.71 11.42
C GLN A 26 2.81 -3.95 12.10
N ARG A 27 3.64 -4.69 12.87
CA ARG A 27 4.80 -4.12 13.60
C ARG A 27 5.72 -3.30 12.68
N TYR A 28 5.90 -3.77 11.44
CA TYR A 28 6.70 -3.06 10.46
C TYR A 28 6.14 -1.67 10.15
N VAL A 29 4.83 -1.54 9.90
CA VAL A 29 4.17 -0.26 9.60
C VAL A 29 4.29 0.70 10.78
N SER A 30 4.06 0.21 11.99
CA SER A 30 4.20 1.00 13.21
C SER A 30 5.63 1.50 13.41
N ALA A 31 6.63 0.64 13.23
CA ALA A 31 8.04 0.99 13.36
C ALA A 31 8.49 1.97 12.26
N LEU A 32 8.00 1.83 11.02
CA LEU A 32 8.27 2.76 9.93
C LEU A 32 7.79 4.18 10.26
N VAL A 33 6.54 4.31 10.72
CA VAL A 33 5.94 5.60 11.05
C VAL A 33 6.60 6.24 12.28
N ALA A 34 6.99 5.43 13.25
CA ALA A 34 7.71 5.87 14.45
C ALA A 34 9.16 6.32 14.15
N GLY A 35 9.77 5.81 13.07
CA GLY A 35 11.17 6.06 12.73
C GLY A 35 12.13 5.09 13.45
N ASP A 36 11.61 3.95 13.87
CA ASP A 36 12.39 2.91 14.57
C ASP A 36 13.16 1.99 13.61
N LEU A 37 12.86 2.07 12.29
CA LEU A 37 13.61 1.36 11.27
C LEU A 37 14.84 2.16 10.82
N ASP A 38 15.84 1.49 10.34
CA ASP A 38 16.91 2.13 9.57
C ASP A 38 16.45 2.49 8.13
N LEU A 39 17.26 3.26 7.41
CA LEU A 39 16.94 3.64 6.03
C LEU A 39 16.85 2.42 5.11
N ALA A 40 17.60 1.33 5.40
CA ALA A 40 17.54 0.10 4.63
C ALA A 40 16.18 -0.58 4.75
N GLY A 41 15.54 -0.52 5.93
CA GLY A 41 14.19 -1.03 6.14
C GLY A 41 13.16 -0.29 5.29
N TYR A 42 13.25 1.03 5.20
CA TYR A 42 12.39 1.82 4.30
C TYR A 42 12.68 1.54 2.81
N THR A 43 13.97 1.51 2.45
CA THR A 43 14.39 1.22 1.06
C THR A 43 13.82 -0.11 0.58
N ASP A 44 13.84 -1.12 1.44
CA ASP A 44 13.29 -2.43 1.11
C ASP A 44 11.78 -2.37 0.84
N LEU A 45 11.01 -1.55 1.55
CA LEU A 45 9.59 -1.31 1.23
C LEU A 45 9.41 -0.73 -0.18
N VAL A 46 10.26 0.24 -0.57
CA VAL A 46 10.20 0.85 -1.91
C VAL A 46 10.47 -0.20 -3.00
N VAL A 47 11.42 -1.14 -2.76
CA VAL A 47 11.69 -2.27 -3.65
C VAL A 47 10.44 -3.14 -3.84
N GLN A 48 9.75 -3.49 -2.72
CA GLN A 48 8.54 -4.30 -2.78
C GLN A 48 7.42 -3.57 -3.54
N HIS A 49 7.20 -2.30 -3.24
CA HIS A 49 6.22 -1.47 -3.93
C HIS A 49 6.51 -1.41 -5.43
N ARG A 50 7.76 -1.17 -5.83
CA ARG A 50 8.14 -1.13 -7.25
C ARG A 50 7.73 -2.39 -8.00
N ALA A 51 7.97 -3.56 -7.43
CA ALA A 51 7.61 -4.84 -8.05
C ALA A 51 6.09 -5.01 -8.19
N ILE A 52 5.33 -4.67 -7.15
CA ILE A 52 3.86 -4.76 -7.12
C ILE A 52 3.24 -3.80 -8.13
N TYR A 53 3.68 -2.52 -8.12
CA TYR A 53 3.13 -1.49 -9.03
C TYR A 53 3.49 -1.76 -10.48
N ALA A 54 4.69 -2.29 -10.77
CA ALA A 54 5.04 -2.71 -12.13
C ALA A 54 4.07 -3.76 -12.70
N ALA A 55 3.67 -4.72 -11.87
CA ALA A 55 2.69 -5.74 -12.29
C ALA A 55 1.27 -5.17 -12.44
N LEU A 56 0.85 -4.33 -11.49
CA LEU A 56 -0.49 -3.74 -11.47
C LEU A 56 -0.69 -2.74 -12.62
N GLU A 57 0.28 -1.87 -12.87
CA GLU A 57 0.23 -0.89 -13.95
C GLU A 57 0.30 -1.56 -15.33
N SER A 58 1.13 -2.61 -15.47
CA SER A 58 1.13 -3.43 -16.68
C SER A 58 -0.22 -4.10 -16.94
N ALA A 59 -0.91 -4.61 -15.92
CA ALA A 59 -2.27 -5.13 -16.07
C ALA A 59 -3.26 -4.02 -16.45
N GLY A 60 -3.12 -2.82 -15.86
CA GLY A 60 -3.90 -1.64 -16.21
C GLY A 60 -3.77 -1.25 -17.67
N ASP A 61 -2.55 -1.27 -18.21
CA ASP A 61 -2.31 -0.98 -19.63
C ASP A 61 -3.04 -1.95 -20.57
N HIS A 62 -3.12 -3.22 -20.21
CA HIS A 62 -3.90 -4.22 -20.98
C HIS A 62 -5.40 -3.97 -20.91
N LEU A 63 -5.89 -3.41 -19.79
CA LEU A 63 -7.30 -3.17 -19.53
C LEU A 63 -7.74 -1.73 -19.82
N ARG A 64 -6.90 -0.91 -20.43
CA ARG A 64 -7.17 0.51 -20.70
C ARG A 64 -8.47 0.74 -21.48
N ASP A 65 -8.75 -0.13 -22.44
CA ASP A 65 -9.94 -0.07 -23.29
C ASP A 65 -11.09 -0.97 -22.78
N ASP A 66 -10.91 -1.67 -21.66
CA ASP A 66 -11.96 -2.48 -21.06
C ASP A 66 -13.08 -1.60 -20.49
N PRO A 67 -14.36 -1.89 -20.77
CA PRO A 67 -15.47 -1.03 -20.35
C PRO A 67 -15.66 -0.97 -18.83
N LEU A 68 -15.20 -1.96 -18.08
CA LEU A 68 -15.32 -2.04 -16.63
C LEU A 68 -14.09 -1.46 -15.91
N ALA A 69 -12.89 -1.91 -16.30
CA ALA A 69 -11.63 -1.55 -15.66
C ALA A 69 -11.03 -0.24 -16.20
N GLY A 70 -11.17 0.05 -17.50
CA GLY A 70 -10.57 1.22 -18.15
C GLY A 70 -10.87 2.56 -17.43
N PRO A 71 -12.09 2.81 -16.94
CA PRO A 71 -12.38 4.03 -16.17
C PRO A 71 -11.55 4.22 -14.89
N PHE A 72 -10.88 3.17 -14.40
CA PHE A 72 -9.99 3.23 -13.23
C PHE A 72 -8.52 3.42 -13.61
N VAL A 73 -8.14 3.13 -14.86
CA VAL A 73 -6.77 3.33 -15.36
C VAL A 73 -6.56 4.81 -15.63
N ASP A 74 -5.91 5.48 -14.69
CA ASP A 74 -5.72 6.94 -14.68
C ASP A 74 -4.22 7.27 -14.58
N GLU A 75 -3.70 8.03 -15.54
CA GLU A 75 -2.28 8.46 -15.58
C GLU A 75 -1.86 9.20 -14.30
N ALA A 76 -2.80 9.91 -13.65
CA ALA A 76 -2.55 10.60 -12.39
C ALA A 76 -2.20 9.66 -11.23
N LEU A 77 -2.54 8.37 -11.35
CA LEU A 77 -2.25 7.35 -10.35
C LEU A 77 -0.93 6.60 -10.59
N ILE A 78 -0.33 6.69 -11.77
CA ILE A 78 0.89 5.95 -12.11
C ILE A 78 2.01 6.24 -11.11
N ARG A 79 2.57 5.18 -10.51
CA ARG A 79 3.58 5.27 -9.45
C ARG A 79 4.95 4.73 -9.84
N LEU A 80 5.02 3.91 -10.89
CA LEU A 80 6.27 3.25 -11.27
C LEU A 80 7.43 4.23 -11.50
N PRO A 81 7.28 5.35 -12.24
CA PRO A 81 8.39 6.30 -12.42
C PRO A 81 8.86 6.94 -11.10
N ALA A 82 7.93 7.23 -10.18
CA ALA A 82 8.26 7.79 -8.87
C ALA A 82 9.03 6.78 -8.01
N LEU A 83 8.60 5.51 -8.00
CA LEU A 83 9.28 4.42 -7.28
C LEU A 83 10.70 4.18 -7.83
N GLU A 84 10.89 4.24 -9.13
CA GLU A 84 12.21 4.08 -9.75
C GLU A 84 13.13 5.27 -9.46
N ALA A 85 12.58 6.48 -9.41
CA ALA A 85 13.32 7.67 -8.97
C ALA A 85 13.72 7.58 -7.50
N ASP A 86 12.82 7.12 -6.63
CA ASP A 86 13.11 6.89 -5.21
C ASP A 86 14.22 5.85 -5.03
N LEU A 87 14.18 4.72 -5.76
CA LEU A 87 15.22 3.69 -5.71
C LEU A 87 16.56 4.21 -6.25
N ALA A 88 16.55 4.99 -7.30
CA ALA A 88 17.77 5.61 -7.82
C ALA A 88 18.41 6.57 -6.79
N HIS A 89 17.61 7.27 -6.01
CA HIS A 89 18.09 8.13 -4.92
C HIS A 89 18.59 7.33 -3.70
N LEU A 90 17.83 6.33 -3.26
CA LEU A 90 18.09 5.58 -2.03
C LEU A 90 19.21 4.54 -2.18
N VAL A 91 19.37 3.95 -3.36
CA VAL A 91 20.30 2.84 -3.63
C VAL A 91 21.39 3.20 -4.61
N GLY A 92 21.06 4.02 -5.64
CA GLY A 92 21.92 4.37 -6.76
C GLY A 92 21.33 3.90 -8.09
N ALA A 93 21.96 4.32 -9.20
CA ALA A 93 21.50 4.05 -10.56
C ALA A 93 21.46 2.53 -10.89
N ASP A 94 22.23 1.73 -10.17
CA ASP A 94 22.34 0.28 -10.29
C ASP A 94 21.37 -0.50 -9.35
N TRP A 95 20.35 0.18 -8.82
CA TRP A 95 19.40 -0.40 -7.85
C TRP A 95 18.78 -1.71 -8.33
N ALA A 96 18.50 -1.85 -9.61
CA ALA A 96 17.86 -3.04 -10.18
C ALA A 96 18.73 -4.30 -10.07
N GLU A 97 20.07 -4.15 -10.06
CA GLU A 97 21.02 -5.25 -9.89
C GLU A 97 21.27 -5.59 -8.42
N ARG A 98 21.00 -4.62 -7.53
CA ARG A 98 21.32 -4.68 -6.10
C ARG A 98 20.15 -5.04 -5.21
N THR A 99 18.94 -5.02 -5.74
CA THR A 99 17.71 -5.25 -4.97
C THR A 99 16.89 -6.39 -5.56
N SER A 100 16.11 -7.05 -4.74
CA SER A 100 15.20 -8.10 -5.18
C SER A 100 13.93 -8.12 -4.33
N PRO A 101 12.77 -8.46 -4.91
CA PRO A 101 11.54 -8.62 -4.15
C PRO A 101 11.63 -9.82 -3.20
N THR A 102 10.93 -9.71 -2.06
CA THR A 102 10.77 -10.80 -1.09
C THR A 102 9.87 -11.92 -1.64
N PRO A 103 9.90 -13.12 -1.05
CA PRO A 103 9.00 -14.21 -1.45
C PRO A 103 7.52 -13.82 -1.40
N ALA A 104 7.07 -13.07 -0.38
CA ALA A 104 5.70 -12.61 -0.29
C ALA A 104 5.34 -11.62 -1.42
N THR A 105 6.29 -10.75 -1.81
CA THR A 105 6.11 -9.84 -2.93
C THR A 105 6.06 -10.59 -4.26
N VAL A 106 6.91 -11.58 -4.46
CA VAL A 106 6.86 -12.45 -5.66
C VAL A 106 5.49 -13.11 -5.77
N ALA A 107 4.99 -13.70 -4.69
CA ALA A 107 3.66 -14.33 -4.67
C ALA A 107 2.53 -13.32 -4.95
N TYR A 108 2.66 -12.06 -4.48
CA TYR A 108 1.69 -11.02 -4.79
C TYR A 108 1.71 -10.62 -6.27
N VAL A 109 2.90 -10.44 -6.84
CA VAL A 109 3.10 -10.14 -8.26
C VAL A 109 2.54 -11.26 -9.15
N GLU A 110 2.79 -12.52 -8.78
CA GLU A 110 2.24 -13.69 -9.48
C GLU A 110 0.71 -13.68 -9.43
N ARG A 111 0.11 -13.40 -8.27
CA ARG A 111 -1.35 -13.27 -8.15
C ARG A 111 -1.92 -12.18 -9.05
N ILE A 112 -1.32 -10.99 -9.08
CA ILE A 112 -1.77 -9.91 -9.97
C ILE A 112 -1.70 -10.36 -11.43
N ARG A 113 -0.61 -10.99 -11.86
CA ARG A 113 -0.44 -11.49 -13.23
C ARG A 113 -1.43 -12.57 -13.60
N GLU A 114 -1.74 -13.47 -12.66
CA GLU A 114 -2.67 -14.56 -12.83
C GLU A 114 -4.10 -14.08 -13.08
N VAL A 115 -4.55 -13.07 -12.34
CA VAL A 115 -5.98 -12.76 -12.28
C VAL A 115 -6.38 -11.43 -12.90
N CYS A 116 -5.47 -10.43 -12.95
CA CYS A 116 -5.89 -9.07 -13.30
C CYS A 116 -6.09 -8.87 -14.82
N VAL A 117 -5.37 -9.61 -15.67
CA VAL A 117 -5.48 -9.42 -17.12
C VAL A 117 -6.81 -9.97 -17.64
N ASP A 118 -7.26 -11.10 -17.11
CA ASP A 118 -8.46 -11.81 -17.59
C ASP A 118 -9.73 -11.51 -16.76
N SER A 119 -9.61 -10.74 -15.67
CA SER A 119 -10.75 -10.38 -14.81
C SER A 119 -10.67 -8.90 -14.41
N PRO A 120 -11.42 -8.05 -15.12
CA PRO A 120 -11.53 -6.63 -14.77
C PRO A 120 -11.93 -6.37 -13.31
N GLU A 121 -12.80 -7.19 -12.74
CA GLU A 121 -13.26 -7.08 -11.35
C GLU A 121 -12.11 -7.31 -10.37
N ARG A 122 -11.26 -8.31 -10.64
CA ARG A 122 -10.10 -8.60 -9.79
C ARG A 122 -9.01 -7.54 -9.95
N PHE A 123 -8.81 -7.01 -11.16
CA PHE A 123 -7.95 -5.84 -11.34
C PHE A 123 -8.43 -4.66 -10.49
N ILE A 124 -9.73 -4.32 -10.56
CA ILE A 124 -10.31 -3.22 -9.76
C ILE A 124 -10.10 -3.47 -8.26
N ALA A 125 -10.15 -4.72 -7.79
CA ALA A 125 -9.92 -5.07 -6.40
C ALA A 125 -8.49 -4.72 -5.93
N HIS A 126 -7.46 -5.13 -6.69
CA HIS A 126 -6.07 -4.78 -6.40
C HIS A 126 -5.83 -3.28 -6.53
N HIS A 127 -6.36 -2.67 -7.57
CA HIS A 127 -6.28 -1.24 -7.84
C HIS A 127 -6.89 -0.40 -6.70
N TYR A 128 -8.10 -0.76 -6.26
CA TYR A 128 -8.77 -0.15 -5.12
C TYR A 128 -7.91 -0.24 -3.85
N THR A 129 -7.45 -1.45 -3.53
CA THR A 129 -6.70 -1.72 -2.30
C THR A 129 -5.40 -0.91 -2.24
N ARG A 130 -4.68 -0.79 -3.37
CA ARG A 130 -3.41 -0.06 -3.42
C ARG A 130 -3.64 1.45 -3.46
N TYR A 131 -4.27 1.97 -4.51
CA TYR A 131 -4.31 3.42 -4.75
C TYR A 131 -5.17 4.19 -3.75
N LEU A 132 -6.30 3.63 -3.27
CA LEU A 132 -7.06 4.33 -2.23
C LEU A 132 -6.38 4.29 -0.87
N GLY A 133 -5.58 3.26 -0.60
CA GLY A 133 -4.69 3.20 0.55
C GLY A 133 -3.65 4.31 0.52
N ASP A 134 -2.94 4.44 -0.61
CA ASP A 134 -1.89 5.45 -0.80
C ASP A 134 -2.44 6.88 -0.72
N LEU A 135 -3.59 7.14 -1.36
CA LEU A 135 -4.27 8.44 -1.28
C LEU A 135 -4.90 8.73 0.09
N SER A 136 -4.98 7.74 0.98
CA SER A 136 -5.53 7.92 2.34
C SER A 136 -4.43 8.07 3.39
N GLY A 137 -3.57 7.07 3.53
CA GLY A 137 -2.50 7.00 4.53
C GLY A 137 -1.13 7.42 3.99
N GLY A 138 -0.90 7.24 2.68
CA GLY A 138 0.41 7.40 2.06
C GLY A 138 1.04 8.78 2.29
N LEU A 139 0.28 9.86 2.15
CA LEU A 139 0.78 11.22 2.42
C LEU A 139 1.30 11.41 3.85
N HIS A 140 0.66 10.76 4.83
CA HIS A 140 1.13 10.81 6.22
C HIS A 140 2.41 9.99 6.39
N ILE A 141 2.44 8.80 5.82
CA ILE A 141 3.62 7.92 5.84
C ILE A 141 4.80 8.63 5.16
N GLY A 142 4.62 9.19 3.97
CA GLY A 142 5.66 9.91 3.24
C GLY A 142 6.27 11.05 4.05
N ARG A 143 5.45 11.88 4.71
CA ARG A 143 5.93 12.96 5.59
C ARG A 143 6.69 12.43 6.81
N SER A 144 6.24 11.33 7.42
CA SER A 144 6.93 10.73 8.55
C SER A 144 8.28 10.17 8.12
N VAL A 145 8.32 9.45 7.00
CA VAL A 145 9.54 8.91 6.40
C VAL A 145 10.53 10.03 6.05
N ALA A 146 10.09 11.05 5.31
CA ALA A 146 10.96 12.19 4.95
C ALA A 146 11.58 12.84 6.18
N ARG A 147 10.80 13.08 7.22
CA ARG A 147 11.28 13.66 8.49
C ARG A 147 12.22 12.72 9.22
N ASN A 148 11.87 11.43 9.36
CA ASN A 148 12.62 10.47 10.17
C ASN A 148 13.99 10.15 9.56
N TYR A 149 14.09 10.15 8.23
CA TYR A 149 15.34 9.82 7.52
C TYR A 149 16.05 11.04 6.92
N GLY A 150 15.55 12.26 7.18
CA GLY A 150 16.19 13.49 6.68
C GLY A 150 16.20 13.60 5.15
N LEU A 151 15.18 13.05 4.48
CA LEU A 151 15.04 13.12 3.03
C LEU A 151 14.54 14.52 2.64
N ALA A 152 15.40 15.28 1.98
CA ALA A 152 15.09 16.64 1.53
C ALA A 152 14.46 16.62 0.12
N ASP A 153 13.72 17.68 -0.19
CA ASP A 153 13.19 17.95 -1.53
C ASP A 153 12.35 16.80 -2.13
N ASP A 154 11.67 16.05 -1.28
CA ASP A 154 10.85 14.88 -1.63
C ASP A 154 11.61 13.74 -2.34
N SER A 155 12.93 13.83 -2.44
CA SER A 155 13.79 12.76 -2.99
C SER A 155 13.76 11.53 -2.09
N GLY A 156 13.48 10.38 -2.67
CA GLY A 156 13.33 9.13 -1.93
C GLY A 156 11.92 8.88 -1.36
N VAL A 157 10.98 9.83 -1.53
CA VAL A 157 9.56 9.73 -1.12
C VAL A 157 8.58 10.18 -2.21
N ALA A 158 9.05 10.30 -3.44
CA ALA A 158 8.24 10.71 -4.60
C ALA A 158 7.04 9.78 -4.84
N PHE A 159 7.14 8.51 -4.45
CA PHE A 159 6.02 7.56 -4.48
C PHE A 159 4.77 8.10 -3.79
N TYR A 160 4.93 8.81 -2.67
CA TYR A 160 3.81 9.34 -1.89
C TYR A 160 3.27 10.66 -2.42
N GLN A 161 3.90 11.27 -3.44
CA GLN A 161 3.46 12.52 -4.03
C GLN A 161 2.52 12.25 -5.22
N PHE A 162 1.33 12.81 -5.17
CA PHE A 162 0.32 12.69 -6.23
C PHE A 162 0.07 14.08 -6.83
N ASP A 163 1.07 14.63 -7.50
CA ASP A 163 1.07 16.02 -8.00
C ASP A 163 -0.09 16.34 -8.93
N GLN A 164 -0.54 15.34 -9.69
CA GLN A 164 -1.70 15.46 -10.58
C GLN A 164 -3.04 15.34 -9.84
N ILE A 165 -3.03 15.05 -8.52
CA ILE A 165 -4.23 14.90 -7.70
C ILE A 165 -4.21 15.93 -6.55
N PRO A 166 -4.44 17.23 -6.83
CA PRO A 166 -4.33 18.29 -5.82
C PRO A 166 -5.43 18.20 -4.73
N ARG A 167 -6.48 17.42 -4.96
CA ARG A 167 -7.60 17.22 -4.02
C ARG A 167 -7.88 15.73 -3.80
N PRO A 168 -7.04 15.00 -3.02
CA PRO A 168 -7.19 13.55 -2.83
C PRO A 168 -8.57 13.12 -2.32
N LYS A 169 -9.21 13.93 -1.45
CA LYS A 169 -10.57 13.63 -0.98
C LYS A 169 -11.57 13.58 -2.14
N ALA A 170 -11.58 14.61 -2.98
CA ALA A 170 -12.51 14.67 -4.11
C ALA A 170 -12.25 13.56 -5.12
N TYR A 171 -10.98 13.23 -5.36
CA TYR A 171 -10.59 12.11 -6.22
C TYR A 171 -11.12 10.77 -5.68
N LYS A 172 -10.92 10.50 -4.40
CA LYS A 172 -11.44 9.29 -3.75
C LYS A 172 -12.97 9.21 -3.78
N ASP A 173 -13.66 10.34 -3.64
CA ASP A 173 -15.11 10.37 -3.71
C ASP A 173 -15.59 10.07 -5.15
N ALA A 174 -14.92 10.62 -6.18
CA ALA A 174 -15.19 10.28 -7.58
C ALA A 174 -14.86 8.81 -7.90
N TYR A 175 -13.78 8.28 -7.35
CA TYR A 175 -13.44 6.86 -7.49
C TYR A 175 -14.52 5.94 -6.91
N ARG A 176 -15.03 6.26 -5.71
CA ARG A 176 -16.14 5.50 -5.10
C ARG A 176 -17.43 5.60 -5.91
N ALA A 177 -17.72 6.78 -6.46
CA ALA A 177 -18.88 6.94 -7.35
C ALA A 177 -18.77 6.07 -8.61
N ARG A 178 -17.57 5.89 -9.18
CA ARG A 178 -17.33 4.93 -10.27
C ARG A 178 -17.59 3.48 -9.82
N LEU A 179 -17.11 3.08 -8.64
CA LEU A 179 -17.41 1.76 -8.08
C LEU A 179 -18.90 1.51 -7.92
N ASP A 180 -19.65 2.53 -7.45
CA ASP A 180 -21.08 2.43 -7.23
C ASP A 180 -21.88 2.37 -8.54
N ALA A 181 -21.31 2.87 -9.64
CA ALA A 181 -21.88 2.86 -10.97
C ALA A 181 -21.54 1.60 -11.80
N LEU A 182 -20.68 0.72 -11.29
CA LEU A 182 -20.30 -0.50 -12.01
C LEU A 182 -21.52 -1.41 -12.24
N PRO A 183 -21.73 -1.90 -13.47
CA PRO A 183 -22.85 -2.80 -13.79
C PRO A 183 -22.55 -4.25 -13.36
N LEU A 184 -22.21 -4.43 -12.09
CA LEU A 184 -21.87 -5.75 -11.55
C LEU A 184 -23.14 -6.55 -11.24
N ASP A 185 -23.16 -7.80 -11.68
CA ASP A 185 -24.06 -8.78 -11.08
C ASP A 185 -23.54 -9.25 -9.71
N GLU A 186 -24.30 -10.05 -8.99
CA GLU A 186 -23.93 -10.47 -7.63
C GLU A 186 -22.67 -11.36 -7.64
N ALA A 187 -22.42 -12.13 -8.69
CA ALA A 187 -21.24 -12.99 -8.81
C ALA A 187 -19.97 -12.13 -9.00
N ALA A 188 -20.02 -11.15 -9.90
CA ALA A 188 -18.92 -10.21 -10.14
C ALA A 188 -18.65 -9.32 -8.91
N ALA A 189 -19.70 -8.85 -8.24
CA ALA A 189 -19.58 -8.09 -7.00
C ALA A 189 -18.91 -8.91 -5.87
N THR A 190 -19.27 -10.18 -5.76
CA THR A 190 -18.67 -11.11 -4.79
C THR A 190 -17.21 -11.37 -5.15
N ALA A 191 -16.90 -11.65 -6.41
CA ALA A 191 -15.52 -11.88 -6.87
C ALA A 191 -14.60 -10.68 -6.60
N LEU A 192 -15.07 -9.45 -6.85
CA LEU A 192 -14.33 -8.22 -6.52
C LEU A 192 -14.08 -8.10 -5.02
N LEU A 193 -15.11 -8.33 -4.20
CA LEU A 193 -15.02 -8.22 -2.75
C LEU A 193 -14.04 -9.26 -2.17
N GLU A 194 -14.14 -10.51 -2.61
CA GLU A 194 -13.24 -11.59 -2.18
C GLU A 194 -11.79 -11.28 -2.58
N GLU A 195 -11.56 -10.75 -3.78
CA GLU A 195 -10.22 -10.40 -4.24
C GLU A 195 -9.62 -9.21 -3.49
N VAL A 196 -10.42 -8.25 -3.01
CA VAL A 196 -9.94 -7.19 -2.09
C VAL A 196 -9.37 -7.82 -0.81
N LEU A 197 -10.03 -8.83 -0.26
CA LEU A 197 -9.50 -9.53 0.92
C LEU A 197 -8.22 -10.32 0.58
N VAL A 198 -8.11 -10.88 -0.64
CA VAL A 198 -6.84 -11.49 -1.12
C VAL A 198 -5.74 -10.44 -1.18
N ALA A 199 -5.98 -9.27 -1.76
CA ALA A 199 -5.02 -8.19 -1.86
C ALA A 199 -4.51 -7.73 -0.48
N TYR A 200 -5.40 -7.59 0.52
CA TYR A 200 -4.99 -7.28 1.89
C TYR A 200 -4.13 -8.39 2.52
N ARG A 201 -4.46 -9.67 2.29
CA ARG A 201 -3.61 -10.79 2.77
C ARG A 201 -2.20 -10.72 2.19
N HIS A 202 -2.07 -10.43 0.90
CA HIS A 202 -0.76 -10.23 0.27
C HIS A 202 0.00 -9.04 0.85
N ASN A 203 -0.66 -7.89 1.07
CA ASN A 203 -0.05 -6.74 1.73
C ASN A 203 0.48 -7.10 3.13
N THR A 204 -0.33 -7.81 3.93
CA THR A 204 0.07 -8.26 5.27
C THR A 204 1.28 -9.19 5.20
N ALA A 205 1.32 -10.12 4.23
CA ALA A 205 2.46 -11.02 4.04
C ALA A 205 3.74 -10.26 3.65
N VAL A 206 3.65 -9.23 2.79
CA VAL A 206 4.79 -8.36 2.45
C VAL A 206 5.31 -7.65 3.71
N PHE A 207 4.44 -7.09 4.55
CA PHE A 207 4.86 -6.45 5.79
C PHE A 207 5.46 -7.45 6.79
N ALA A 208 4.98 -8.70 6.81
CA ALA A 208 5.56 -9.77 7.63
C ALA A 208 7.00 -10.11 7.18
N ASP A 209 7.26 -10.20 5.87
CA ASP A 209 8.61 -10.39 5.34
C ASP A 209 9.54 -9.22 5.72
N LEU A 210 9.01 -7.99 5.69
CA LEU A 210 9.75 -6.77 6.05
C LEU A 210 9.96 -6.63 7.56
N ALA A 211 9.24 -7.37 8.39
CA ALA A 211 9.38 -7.32 9.84
C ALA A 211 10.80 -7.71 10.33
N ARG A 212 11.63 -8.31 9.46
CA ARG A 212 13.07 -8.55 9.74
C ARG A 212 13.85 -7.27 10.03
N HIS A 213 13.39 -6.13 9.59
CA HIS A 213 13.98 -4.82 9.85
C HIS A 213 13.51 -4.19 11.17
N VAL A 214 12.49 -4.75 11.81
CA VAL A 214 11.98 -4.23 13.08
C VAL A 214 12.94 -4.64 14.20
N PRO A 215 13.45 -3.69 15.00
CA PRO A 215 14.29 -4.01 16.15
C PRO A 215 13.62 -5.05 17.06
N ALA A 216 14.42 -5.96 17.62
CA ALA A 216 13.93 -6.87 18.64
C ALA A 216 13.47 -6.04 19.85
N ASP A 217 12.36 -6.45 20.48
CA ASP A 217 11.95 -5.85 21.74
C ASP A 217 13.10 -5.95 22.75
N PRO A 218 13.40 -4.90 23.53
CA PRO A 218 14.41 -5.00 24.56
C PRO A 218 14.01 -6.14 25.53
N PRO A 219 14.98 -6.93 26.02
CA PRO A 219 14.68 -8.03 26.94
C PRO A 219 13.90 -7.49 28.13
N ALA A 220 12.87 -8.20 28.55
CA ALA A 220 11.95 -7.81 29.62
C ALA A 220 12.65 -7.51 30.96
N ASP A 221 13.90 -7.92 31.13
CA ASP A 221 14.75 -7.69 32.30
C ASP A 221 15.51 -6.33 32.30
N ALA A 222 15.36 -5.48 31.28
CA ALA A 222 15.94 -4.14 31.26
C ALA A 222 15.07 -3.11 32.02
N ALA A 223 14.19 -3.53 32.90
CA ALA A 223 13.44 -2.66 33.79
C ALA A 223 14.37 -2.05 34.85
N ALA A 224 14.57 -0.74 34.69
CA ALA A 224 15.08 0.30 35.59
C ALA A 224 15.97 -0.10 36.76
N PRO A 225 17.16 0.54 36.89
CA PRO A 225 17.88 0.52 38.15
C PRO A 225 16.96 1.18 39.22
N SER A 226 16.67 0.41 40.28
CA SER A 226 16.00 0.90 41.48
C SER A 226 16.73 2.16 41.96
N ARG A 227 16.03 3.29 41.97
CA ARG A 227 16.50 4.50 42.66
C ARG A 227 16.65 4.13 44.11
N GLY A 228 17.92 3.94 44.53
CA GLY A 228 18.26 3.83 45.95
C GLY A 228 17.72 5.04 46.69
N THR A 229 16.90 4.78 47.69
CA THR A 229 16.53 5.75 48.71
C THR A 229 17.77 6.08 49.51
N GLU A 230 18.40 7.19 49.16
CA GLU A 230 19.41 7.80 50.01
C GLU A 230 18.69 8.43 51.21
N THR A 231 18.76 7.72 52.34
CA THR A 231 18.30 8.22 53.64
C THR A 231 19.35 9.20 54.13
N ALA A 232 19.02 10.50 54.14
CA ALA A 232 19.80 11.50 54.83
C ALA A 232 19.64 11.33 56.36
N ALA A 233 20.78 11.15 57.03
CA ALA A 233 20.94 11.35 58.47
C ALA A 233 21.55 12.74 58.75
#